data_8775fa9fbb53e1abeb059979464d8fe5
#
_entry.id   8775fa9fbb53e1abeb059979464d8fe5
#
_cell.length_a   1.000
_cell.length_b   1.000
_cell.length_c   1.000
_cell.angle_alpha   90.00
_cell.angle_beta   90.00
_cell.angle_gamma   90.00
#
_symmetry.space_group_name_H-M   'P 1'
#
loop_
_entity.id
_entity.type
_entity.pdbx_description
1 polymer ?
#
loop_
_entity_poly.entity_id
_entity_poly.type
_entity_poly.pdbx_seq_one_letter_code
_entity_poly.pdbx_strand_id
1 'polypeptide(L)'
;MSIVLVTMAASTAAAADVRVFDEEVSGVLAANCCPNTPSDNIYSPEFVPGLIEQGSDLLENPSGPITRFGNLNDGSRTEPDENTYLILDHNPGGPTPGYYYGRHFLFQGHEMPNGNTNRAYVTRINLDVAAPDHRITLLTPGDANFLTGFNSIDGSTWNPISRTLLFTQEDGAIGGVIEMGADFDPATGAGQGLRTLYGSLGRGGYEGIHPDNWGNILIIEDVGGTTVPAGTVPGEFGRNPNSFVYRFVPDDPTDLTQGKLQALQVSIDGHPVVFVPFSMEHPTGDVLSENQRLLHTVGASYPVQWITIHDTAVDGTMAFDANARAKLLGATPFKRPENAQFQPDSNFQTFFFDITGDTDNRAGIQSVLAERGAWGGLFRVDLDASRDTGHISLVVLGDADHAAFDNITFADAEDTVLLTEDRGDTLHDQLNKLDSIWAYRLKDSDPSKNVVSRFLALGQDIVAAVPGQEDNEPTGLHMSEGDATIEGLIGTKVFKKDRARLFFTQQHGENNLYEVFPLD
;
A
#
# COMPACT_ATOMS: atom_id res chain seq x y z
N MET A 1 -50.15 40.96 6.55
CA MET A 1 -48.78 40.63 6.16
C MET A 1 -48.22 39.71 7.24
N SER A 2 -48.40 38.38 7.05
CA SER A 2 -47.98 37.38 8.05
C SER A 2 -46.59 36.89 7.67
N ILE A 3 -45.64 37.09 8.56
CA ILE A 3 -44.27 36.61 8.44
C ILE A 3 -44.26 35.13 8.87
N VAL A 4 -44.03 34.25 7.95
CA VAL A 4 -43.77 32.81 8.24
C VAL A 4 -42.30 32.70 8.59
N LEU A 5 -42.01 32.44 9.84
CA LEU A 5 -40.66 32.09 10.32
C LEU A 5 -40.42 30.62 9.94
N VAL A 6 -39.58 30.37 8.94
CA VAL A 6 -39.09 29.01 8.66
C VAL A 6 -37.89 28.78 9.55
N THR A 7 -38.08 28.03 10.61
CA THR A 7 -36.99 27.47 11.42
C THR A 7 -36.35 26.34 10.64
N MET A 8 -35.16 26.59 10.07
CA MET A 8 -34.28 25.49 9.63
C MET A 8 -33.80 24.75 10.90
N ALA A 9 -34.33 23.55 11.09
CA ALA A 9 -33.70 22.61 12.00
C ALA A 9 -32.37 22.18 11.37
N ALA A 10 -31.27 22.61 11.95
CA ALA A 10 -29.98 21.99 11.67
C ALA A 10 -30.09 20.55 12.18
N SER A 11 -30.12 19.58 11.26
CA SER A 11 -29.90 18.20 11.62
C SER A 11 -28.45 18.13 12.09
N THR A 12 -28.24 17.98 13.39
CA THR A 12 -26.97 17.45 13.88
C THR A 12 -26.89 16.04 13.31
N ALA A 13 -26.07 15.85 12.27
CA ALA A 13 -25.64 14.52 11.89
C ALA A 13 -25.07 13.90 13.18
N ALA A 14 -25.58 12.71 13.55
CA ALA A 14 -24.94 11.93 14.62
C ALA A 14 -23.48 11.77 14.20
N ALA A 15 -22.56 12.11 15.09
CA ALA A 15 -21.14 11.96 14.85
C ALA A 15 -20.88 10.52 14.39
N ALA A 16 -20.11 10.37 13.35
CA ALA A 16 -19.77 9.07 12.83
C ALA A 16 -19.00 8.31 13.90
N ASP A 17 -19.50 7.16 14.34
CA ASP A 17 -18.86 6.30 15.36
C ASP A 17 -17.69 5.53 14.73
N VAL A 18 -16.69 6.25 14.23
CA VAL A 18 -15.43 5.75 13.66
C VAL A 18 -14.36 5.99 14.71
N ARG A 19 -13.56 4.98 15.02
CA ARG A 19 -12.55 5.04 16.07
C ARG A 19 -11.20 4.57 15.60
N VAL A 20 -10.16 5.30 16.03
CA VAL A 20 -8.75 4.91 15.90
C VAL A 20 -8.14 5.01 17.30
N PHE A 21 -7.41 4.02 17.77
CA PHE A 21 -6.93 3.91 19.15
C PHE A 21 -8.05 4.07 20.22
N ASP A 22 -9.30 3.69 19.91
CA ASP A 22 -10.52 3.95 20.70
C ASP A 22 -10.97 5.41 20.77
N GLU A 23 -10.23 6.34 20.22
CA GLU A 23 -10.66 7.73 20.12
C GLU A 23 -11.61 7.91 18.94
N GLU A 24 -12.66 8.69 19.13
CA GLU A 24 -13.60 9.03 18.07
C GLU A 24 -12.92 9.95 17.04
N VAL A 25 -13.04 9.64 15.75
CA VAL A 25 -12.52 10.47 14.67
C VAL A 25 -13.56 11.53 14.30
N SER A 26 -13.43 12.74 14.82
CA SER A 26 -14.33 13.86 14.50
C SER A 26 -14.25 14.29 13.04
N GLY A 27 -13.11 14.03 12.39
CA GLY A 27 -12.85 14.33 11.00
C GLY A 27 -12.46 15.78 10.71
N VAL A 28 -11.85 15.99 9.56
CA VAL A 28 -11.38 17.29 9.07
C VAL A 28 -11.80 17.52 7.61
N LEU A 29 -11.70 18.76 7.17
CA LEU A 29 -11.97 19.12 5.78
C LEU A 29 -10.73 18.86 4.92
N ALA A 30 -10.93 18.52 3.64
CA ALA A 30 -9.86 18.41 2.69
C ALA A 30 -9.11 19.74 2.55
N ALA A 31 -7.79 19.68 2.38
CA ALA A 31 -7.03 20.81 1.90
C ALA A 31 -7.32 21.07 0.41
N ASN A 32 -7.34 22.32 0.02
CA ASN A 32 -7.48 22.68 -1.40
C ASN A 32 -6.14 22.45 -2.11
N CYS A 33 -6.22 21.95 -3.35
CA CYS A 33 -5.04 21.80 -4.16
C CYS A 33 -4.37 23.13 -4.44
N CYS A 34 -3.20 23.05 -4.46
CA CYS A 34 -2.01 23.49 -5.13
C CYS A 34 -1.74 24.94 -4.77
N PRO A 35 -1.58 25.25 -3.45
CA PRO A 35 -1.45 26.64 -2.99
C PRO A 35 -0.13 27.31 -3.34
N ASN A 36 0.83 26.69 -4.00
CA ASN A 36 2.18 27.22 -4.28
C ASN A 36 2.90 27.79 -3.05
N THR A 37 2.47 27.42 -1.86
CA THR A 37 3.04 27.81 -0.58
C THR A 37 2.88 26.65 0.39
N PRO A 38 3.86 26.38 1.25
CA PRO A 38 3.73 25.33 2.25
C PRO A 38 2.46 25.50 3.10
N SER A 39 1.84 24.38 3.42
CA SER A 39 0.70 24.32 4.33
C SER A 39 0.82 23.09 5.23
N ASP A 40 0.37 23.22 6.47
CA ASP A 40 0.46 22.13 7.45
C ASP A 40 -0.55 21.03 7.14
N ASN A 41 -0.21 19.79 7.48
CA ASN A 41 -1.16 18.69 7.56
C ASN A 41 -2.19 18.97 8.65
N ILE A 42 -3.46 18.64 8.39
CA ILE A 42 -4.57 18.86 9.32
C ILE A 42 -5.03 17.50 9.83
N TYR A 43 -4.83 17.23 11.10
CA TYR A 43 -5.24 15.99 11.77
C TYR A 43 -6.63 16.16 12.39
N SER A 44 -7.38 15.07 12.49
CA SER A 44 -8.57 15.04 13.35
C SER A 44 -8.15 15.47 14.75
N PRO A 45 -8.93 16.35 15.42
CA PRO A 45 -8.47 17.08 16.63
C PRO A 45 -8.13 16.18 17.84
N GLU A 46 -8.48 14.90 17.76
CA GLU A 46 -8.14 13.91 18.79
C GLU A 46 -6.71 13.37 18.66
N PHE A 47 -5.97 13.77 17.62
CA PHE A 47 -4.66 13.19 17.28
C PHE A 47 -3.60 14.27 17.05
N VAL A 48 -2.35 13.89 17.29
CA VAL A 48 -1.17 14.73 17.02
C VAL A 48 -0.07 13.93 16.35
N PRO A 49 0.66 14.52 15.39
CA PRO A 49 1.83 13.90 14.78
C PRO A 49 3.08 14.06 15.66
N GLY A 50 3.95 13.07 15.60
CA GLY A 50 5.34 13.17 15.99
C GLY A 50 6.23 12.91 14.78
N LEU A 51 7.01 13.91 14.35
CA LEU A 51 7.99 13.72 13.29
C LEU A 51 9.11 12.78 13.77
N ILE A 52 9.33 11.68 13.05
CA ILE A 52 10.38 10.72 13.36
C ILE A 52 11.64 11.07 12.60
N GLU A 53 11.58 11.14 11.27
CA GLU A 53 12.68 11.43 10.35
C GLU A 53 12.22 12.30 9.19
N GLN A 54 13.19 12.93 8.55
CA GLN A 54 13.01 13.72 7.32
C GLN A 54 13.98 13.21 6.25
N GLY A 55 13.63 13.38 4.99
CA GLY A 55 14.49 13.00 3.87
C GLY A 55 15.90 13.57 3.92
N SER A 56 16.09 14.69 4.62
CA SER A 56 17.39 15.34 4.80
C SER A 56 18.26 14.73 5.93
N ASP A 57 17.72 13.83 6.76
CA ASP A 57 18.45 13.23 7.87
C ASP A 57 19.55 12.27 7.40
N LEU A 58 20.69 12.30 8.11
CA LEU A 58 21.89 11.60 7.66
C LEU A 58 21.85 10.11 8.00
N LEU A 59 22.32 9.30 7.07
CA LEU A 59 22.60 7.89 7.31
C LEU A 59 23.90 7.73 8.09
N GLU A 60 23.97 6.74 9.00
CA GLU A 60 25.19 6.38 9.72
C GLU A 60 26.28 5.83 8.79
N ASN A 61 25.87 5.06 7.76
CA ASN A 61 26.75 4.36 6.83
C ASN A 61 26.44 4.69 5.36
N PRO A 62 26.70 5.92 4.93
CA PRO A 62 26.38 6.36 3.58
C PRO A 62 27.08 5.52 2.51
N SER A 63 26.46 5.37 1.33
CA SER A 63 27.00 4.67 0.17
C SER A 63 26.89 5.53 -1.09
N GLY A 64 27.98 6.15 -1.51
CA GLY A 64 28.00 7.02 -2.68
C GLY A 64 27.04 8.21 -2.56
N PRO A 65 26.06 8.36 -3.46
CA PRO A 65 25.07 9.42 -3.37
C PRO A 65 24.00 9.18 -2.30
N ILE A 66 23.82 7.92 -1.84
CA ILE A 66 22.87 7.55 -0.80
C ILE A 66 23.46 7.92 0.57
N THR A 67 23.18 9.12 1.04
CA THR A 67 23.77 9.69 2.25
C THR A 67 22.75 10.15 3.27
N ARG A 68 21.48 10.16 2.90
CA ARG A 68 20.37 10.67 3.69
C ARG A 68 19.18 9.74 3.60
N PHE A 69 18.18 9.96 4.47
CA PHE A 69 16.97 9.14 4.52
C PHE A 69 16.23 9.13 3.18
N GLY A 70 15.99 10.27 2.57
CA GLY A 70 15.21 10.35 1.32
C GLY A 70 15.75 11.36 0.28
N ASN A 71 16.70 12.21 0.65
CA ASN A 71 17.24 13.24 -0.24
C ASN A 71 18.72 12.96 -0.55
N LEU A 72 19.03 12.49 -1.74
CA LEU A 72 20.36 12.07 -2.12
C LEU A 72 21.29 13.26 -2.38
N ASN A 73 22.60 13.06 -2.26
CA ASN A 73 23.61 14.12 -2.45
C ASN A 73 23.68 14.66 -3.89
N ASP A 74 23.23 13.91 -4.88
CA ASP A 74 23.19 14.35 -6.28
C ASP A 74 21.94 15.16 -6.64
N GLY A 75 21.08 15.41 -5.66
CA GLY A 75 19.82 16.14 -5.80
C GLY A 75 18.63 15.26 -6.14
N SER A 76 18.82 13.96 -6.35
CA SER A 76 17.71 13.01 -6.48
C SER A 76 17.00 12.87 -5.13
N ARG A 77 15.72 12.55 -5.17
CA ARG A 77 14.90 12.20 -4.01
C ARG A 77 14.37 10.80 -4.20
N THR A 78 14.10 10.15 -3.10
CA THR A 78 13.39 8.87 -3.10
C THR A 78 11.93 9.11 -2.74
N GLU A 79 11.13 8.11 -2.99
CA GLU A 79 9.77 7.98 -2.52
C GLU A 79 9.79 6.87 -1.45
N PRO A 80 9.93 7.24 -0.14
CA PRO A 80 9.89 6.24 0.93
C PRO A 80 8.44 5.80 1.13
N ASP A 81 8.16 4.55 0.82
CA ASP A 81 6.82 3.98 0.82
C ASP A 81 6.51 3.17 2.08
N GLU A 82 6.12 1.90 1.95
CA GLU A 82 5.71 1.10 3.08
C GLU A 82 6.80 0.88 4.13
N ASN A 83 6.37 0.77 5.37
CA ASN A 83 7.24 0.51 6.49
C ASN A 83 6.75 -0.66 7.36
N THR A 84 7.69 -1.29 8.06
CA THR A 84 7.42 -2.39 8.98
C THR A 84 8.00 -2.08 10.36
N TYR A 85 7.14 -2.00 11.38
CA TYR A 85 7.55 -1.82 12.77
C TYR A 85 7.77 -3.16 13.47
N LEU A 86 8.97 -3.33 14.09
CA LEU A 86 9.32 -4.53 14.85
C LEU A 86 9.98 -4.21 16.18
N ILE A 87 9.68 -5.02 17.18
CA ILE A 87 10.42 -5.10 18.44
C ILE A 87 11.27 -6.38 18.40
N LEU A 88 12.58 -6.22 18.26
CA LEU A 88 13.51 -7.35 18.31
C LEU A 88 13.85 -7.73 19.77
N ASP A 89 14.10 -8.99 20.02
CA ASP A 89 14.47 -9.51 21.36
C ASP A 89 15.96 -9.25 21.72
N HIS A 90 16.74 -8.80 20.74
CA HIS A 90 18.18 -8.51 20.89
C HIS A 90 18.57 -7.27 20.06
N ASN A 91 19.77 -6.74 20.36
CA ASN A 91 20.40 -5.71 19.55
C ASN A 91 20.92 -6.31 18.23
N PRO A 92 20.40 -5.90 17.06
CA PRO A 92 20.80 -6.48 15.78
C PRO A 92 22.24 -6.15 15.36
N GLY A 93 22.89 -5.21 16.06
CA GLY A 93 24.18 -4.65 15.60
C GLY A 93 23.99 -3.56 14.54
N GLY A 94 25.10 -3.15 13.94
CA GLY A 94 25.10 -2.11 12.90
C GLY A 94 26.48 -1.55 12.61
N PRO A 95 26.58 -0.46 11.84
CA PRO A 95 27.83 0.10 11.34
C PRO A 95 28.88 0.44 12.42
N THR A 96 28.44 0.82 13.62
CA THR A 96 29.35 1.09 14.75
C THR A 96 29.45 -0.13 15.65
N PRO A 97 30.60 -0.84 15.63
CA PRO A 97 30.79 -2.04 16.46
C PRO A 97 30.59 -1.78 17.96
N GLY A 98 29.75 -2.61 18.60
CA GLY A 98 29.47 -2.53 20.03
C GLY A 98 28.51 -1.42 20.44
N TYR A 99 27.99 -0.63 19.50
CA TYR A 99 26.92 0.32 19.77
C TYR A 99 25.59 -0.40 20.05
N TYR A 100 24.79 0.13 20.97
CA TYR A 100 23.47 -0.42 21.29
C TYR A 100 22.38 0.36 20.53
N TYR A 101 21.87 -0.25 19.46
CA TYR A 101 20.87 0.35 18.60
C TYR A 101 19.44 0.24 19.14
N GLY A 102 19.23 -0.42 20.27
CA GLY A 102 17.92 -0.58 20.87
C GLY A 102 17.21 -1.86 20.43
N ARG A 103 15.89 -1.85 20.53
CA ARG A 103 15.01 -3.00 20.23
C ARG A 103 13.83 -2.63 19.34
N HIS A 104 13.47 -1.35 19.25
CA HIS A 104 12.34 -0.84 18.47
C HIS A 104 12.85 -0.28 17.15
N PHE A 105 12.39 -0.87 16.05
CA PHE A 105 12.88 -0.55 14.71
C PHE A 105 11.73 -0.34 13.74
N LEU A 106 11.90 0.63 12.84
CA LEU A 106 11.09 0.77 11.66
C LEU A 106 11.97 0.47 10.44
N PHE A 107 11.51 -0.39 9.55
CA PHE A 107 12.17 -0.73 8.29
C PHE A 107 11.41 -0.06 7.17
N GLN A 108 12.12 0.66 6.29
CA GLN A 108 11.53 1.48 5.25
C GLN A 108 12.12 1.13 3.90
N GLY A 109 11.25 0.84 2.92
CA GLY A 109 11.59 0.80 1.51
C GLY A 109 11.75 2.21 0.94
N HIS A 110 12.56 2.38 -0.09
CA HIS A 110 12.74 3.65 -0.80
C HIS A 110 12.75 3.39 -2.29
N GLU A 111 11.80 3.95 -3.00
CA GLU A 111 11.77 3.97 -4.43
C GLU A 111 12.64 5.06 -5.02
N MET A 112 12.96 4.94 -6.28
CA MET A 112 13.61 6.01 -7.04
C MET A 112 12.64 6.52 -8.10
N PRO A 113 12.17 7.78 -7.99
CA PRO A 113 11.29 8.33 -8.99
C PRO A 113 11.97 8.33 -10.36
N ASN A 114 11.16 8.14 -11.39
CA ASN A 114 11.61 8.06 -12.78
C ASN A 114 12.49 6.85 -13.13
N GLY A 115 12.38 5.74 -12.41
CA GLY A 115 12.90 4.42 -12.74
C GLY A 115 14.36 4.34 -13.21
N ASN A 116 14.98 3.18 -13.15
CA ASN A 116 16.28 2.88 -13.77
C ASN A 116 17.53 3.57 -13.24
N THR A 117 17.54 4.01 -11.98
CA THR A 117 18.80 4.46 -11.38
C THR A 117 19.56 3.32 -10.70
N ASN A 118 18.94 2.17 -10.45
CA ASN A 118 19.45 1.06 -9.67
C ASN A 118 19.97 1.50 -8.29
N ARG A 119 19.28 2.43 -7.63
CA ARG A 119 19.69 3.04 -6.36
C ARG A 119 18.62 3.00 -5.29
N ALA A 120 17.48 2.33 -5.52
CA ALA A 120 16.49 2.07 -4.48
C ALA A 120 17.14 1.31 -3.32
N TYR A 121 16.74 1.57 -2.10
CA TYR A 121 17.41 1.04 -0.91
C TYR A 121 16.43 0.78 0.23
N VAL A 122 16.93 0.09 1.25
CA VAL A 122 16.22 -0.16 2.51
C VAL A 122 16.98 0.50 3.64
N THR A 123 16.24 1.19 4.52
CA THR A 123 16.77 1.74 5.77
C THR A 123 16.13 1.06 6.98
N ARG A 124 16.87 1.06 8.08
CA ARG A 124 16.38 0.73 9.42
C ARG A 124 16.47 1.95 10.30
N ILE A 125 15.34 2.43 10.79
CA ILE A 125 15.27 3.55 11.73
C ILE A 125 15.25 2.97 13.15
N ASN A 126 16.21 3.41 13.98
CA ASN A 126 16.42 2.93 15.33
C ASN A 126 15.66 3.83 16.30
N LEU A 127 14.44 3.47 16.65
CA LEU A 127 13.53 4.33 17.43
C LEU A 127 13.96 4.55 18.88
N ASP A 128 14.82 3.69 19.43
CA ASP A 128 15.41 3.85 20.79
C ASP A 128 16.64 4.77 20.80
N VAL A 129 17.13 5.22 19.64
CA VAL A 129 18.36 6.00 19.52
C VAL A 129 18.04 7.47 19.31
N ALA A 130 18.48 8.31 20.24
CA ALA A 130 18.35 9.76 20.14
C ALA A 130 19.53 10.44 19.41
N ALA A 131 20.67 9.75 19.24
CA ALA A 131 21.85 10.28 18.57
C ALA A 131 21.66 10.27 17.04
N PRO A 132 21.62 11.43 16.35
CA PRO A 132 21.29 11.49 14.91
C PRO A 132 22.26 10.68 14.05
N ASP A 133 23.53 10.54 14.47
CA ASP A 133 24.59 9.84 13.77
C ASP A 133 24.50 8.30 13.89
N HIS A 134 23.55 7.77 14.65
CA HIS A 134 23.30 6.34 14.83
C HIS A 134 21.84 5.92 14.60
N ARG A 135 21.02 6.87 14.19
CA ARG A 135 19.57 6.66 14.14
C ARG A 135 19.11 5.90 12.89
N ILE A 136 19.72 6.16 11.74
CA ILE A 136 19.33 5.57 10.48
C ILE A 136 20.48 4.74 9.88
N THR A 137 20.22 3.44 9.72
CA THR A 137 21.18 2.50 9.13
C THR A 137 20.73 2.13 7.71
N LEU A 138 21.62 2.30 6.73
CA LEU A 138 21.41 1.79 5.37
C LEU A 138 21.65 0.28 5.35
N LEU A 139 20.65 -0.52 5.02
CA LEU A 139 20.74 -1.99 4.98
C LEU A 139 21.21 -2.53 3.63
N THR A 140 20.99 -1.79 2.54
CA THR A 140 21.35 -2.19 1.18
C THR A 140 22.36 -1.22 0.56
N PRO A 141 23.60 -1.19 1.04
CA PRO A 141 24.62 -0.32 0.46
C PRO A 141 24.88 -0.70 -1.01
N GLY A 142 25.17 0.28 -1.84
CA GLY A 142 25.53 0.06 -3.24
C GLY A 142 26.84 -0.70 -3.41
N ASP A 143 27.02 -1.27 -4.60
CA ASP A 143 28.26 -1.90 -5.05
C ASP A 143 29.41 -0.89 -5.23
N ALA A 144 30.51 -1.30 -5.86
CA ALA A 144 31.66 -0.43 -6.14
C ALA A 144 31.32 0.76 -7.06
N ASN A 145 30.18 0.73 -7.75
CA ASN A 145 29.65 1.82 -8.58
C ASN A 145 28.51 2.56 -7.88
N PHE A 146 28.26 2.26 -6.60
CA PHE A 146 27.17 2.78 -5.79
C PHE A 146 25.77 2.43 -6.33
N LEU A 147 25.63 1.27 -6.95
CA LEU A 147 24.36 0.74 -7.44
C LEU A 147 23.89 -0.37 -6.49
N THR A 148 22.64 -0.28 -6.06
CA THR A 148 22.00 -1.32 -5.20
C THR A 148 21.45 -2.48 -6.03
N GLY A 149 21.18 -2.24 -7.31
CA GLY A 149 20.56 -3.19 -8.21
C GLY A 149 19.02 -3.15 -8.21
N PHE A 150 18.42 -2.21 -7.47
CA PHE A 150 16.97 -2.06 -7.35
C PHE A 150 16.54 -0.66 -7.81
N ASN A 151 15.36 -0.54 -8.42
CA ASN A 151 14.81 0.73 -8.90
C ASN A 151 13.73 1.29 -7.99
N SER A 152 12.80 0.46 -7.55
CA SER A 152 11.67 0.83 -6.70
C SER A 152 11.57 -0.22 -5.59
N ILE A 153 11.75 0.14 -4.34
CA ILE A 153 11.49 -0.74 -3.19
C ILE A 153 10.33 -0.13 -2.43
N ASP A 154 9.20 -0.75 -2.56
CA ASP A 154 7.90 -0.29 -2.17
C ASP A 154 7.42 -1.00 -0.89
N GLY A 155 6.50 -1.97 -1.02
CA GLY A 155 5.87 -2.69 0.07
C GLY A 155 6.83 -3.40 1.00
N SER A 156 6.45 -3.52 2.25
CA SER A 156 7.26 -4.21 3.26
C SER A 156 6.43 -5.00 4.26
N THR A 157 6.95 -6.13 4.72
CA THR A 157 6.34 -6.91 5.79
C THR A 157 7.36 -7.77 6.54
N TRP A 158 6.99 -8.17 7.75
CA TRP A 158 7.69 -9.17 8.52
C TRP A 158 7.04 -10.55 8.36
N ASN A 159 7.82 -11.55 7.97
CA ASN A 159 7.39 -12.94 8.00
C ASN A 159 7.96 -13.66 9.25
N PRO A 160 7.16 -13.91 10.29
CA PRO A 160 7.64 -14.53 11.53
C PRO A 160 7.99 -16.00 11.36
N ILE A 161 7.57 -16.66 10.28
CA ILE A 161 7.82 -18.09 10.05
C ILE A 161 9.21 -18.28 9.43
N SER A 162 9.53 -17.56 8.36
CA SER A 162 10.89 -17.50 7.79
C SER A 162 11.84 -16.64 8.62
N ARG A 163 11.31 -15.78 9.49
CA ARG A 163 12.03 -14.80 10.31
C ARG A 163 12.80 -13.78 9.46
N THR A 164 12.16 -13.33 8.42
CA THR A 164 12.72 -12.38 7.45
C THR A 164 11.78 -11.22 7.16
N LEU A 165 12.35 -10.09 6.78
CA LEU A 165 11.65 -9.00 6.13
C LEU A 165 11.51 -9.34 4.65
N LEU A 166 10.35 -9.06 4.10
CA LEU A 166 10.06 -9.11 2.68
C LEU A 166 9.83 -7.68 2.21
N PHE A 167 10.41 -7.33 1.06
CA PHE A 167 10.17 -6.07 0.39
C PHE A 167 9.77 -6.36 -1.04
N THR A 168 8.83 -5.61 -1.55
CA THR A 168 8.42 -5.65 -2.94
C THR A 168 9.19 -4.64 -3.77
N GLN A 169 9.07 -4.76 -5.08
CA GLN A 169 9.60 -3.81 -6.04
C GLN A 169 8.54 -3.53 -7.09
N GLU A 170 8.05 -2.29 -7.12
CA GLU A 170 7.12 -1.80 -8.12
C GLU A 170 7.85 -1.36 -9.38
N ASP A 171 8.35 -2.34 -10.16
CA ASP A 171 9.11 -2.07 -11.39
C ASP A 171 8.67 -3.02 -12.54
N GLY A 172 7.37 -3.27 -12.65
CA GLY A 172 6.77 -4.06 -13.71
C GLY A 172 7.45 -5.42 -13.89
N ALA A 173 7.77 -5.79 -15.13
CA ALA A 173 8.37 -7.10 -15.45
C ALA A 173 9.80 -7.29 -14.92
N ILE A 174 10.43 -6.29 -14.34
CA ILE A 174 11.79 -6.39 -13.75
C ILE A 174 11.78 -6.24 -12.22
N GLY A 175 10.66 -5.87 -11.61
CA GLY A 175 10.44 -5.87 -10.17
C GLY A 175 10.42 -7.28 -9.55
N GLY A 176 9.75 -7.43 -8.41
CA GLY A 176 9.59 -8.71 -7.71
C GLY A 176 9.77 -8.57 -6.20
N VAL A 177 10.11 -9.66 -5.51
CA VAL A 177 10.29 -9.69 -4.06
C VAL A 177 11.75 -9.91 -3.68
N ILE A 178 12.21 -9.15 -2.69
CA ILE A 178 13.49 -9.35 -2.00
C ILE A 178 13.26 -9.72 -0.54
N GLU A 179 14.18 -10.47 0.04
CA GLU A 179 14.11 -10.99 1.39
C GLU A 179 15.43 -10.77 2.13
N MET A 180 15.35 -10.38 3.42
CA MET A 180 16.52 -10.23 4.30
C MET A 180 16.16 -10.46 5.76
N GLY A 181 17.13 -10.79 6.59
CA GLY A 181 16.95 -10.86 8.04
C GLY A 181 16.78 -9.47 8.66
N ALA A 182 15.88 -9.34 9.64
CA ALA A 182 15.72 -8.08 10.38
C ALA A 182 16.96 -7.73 11.23
N ASP A 183 17.79 -8.71 11.52
CA ASP A 183 19.07 -8.60 12.25
C ASP A 183 20.29 -8.53 11.32
N PHE A 184 20.08 -8.34 10.02
CA PHE A 184 21.19 -8.17 9.08
C PHE A 184 22.04 -6.95 9.44
N ASP A 185 23.33 -7.18 9.55
CA ASP A 185 24.34 -6.15 9.79
C ASP A 185 25.17 -5.92 8.52
N PRO A 186 24.95 -4.82 7.80
CA PRO A 186 25.66 -4.55 6.55
C PRO A 186 27.17 -4.30 6.74
N ALA A 187 27.62 -3.96 7.95
CA ALA A 187 29.03 -3.71 8.23
C ALA A 187 29.84 -5.00 8.40
N THR A 188 29.22 -6.03 8.99
CA THR A 188 29.89 -7.31 9.26
C THR A 188 29.41 -8.44 8.34
N GLY A 189 28.27 -8.25 7.68
CA GLY A 189 27.57 -9.29 6.92
C GLY A 189 26.95 -10.37 7.81
N ALA A 190 26.78 -10.11 9.11
CA ALA A 190 26.09 -11.04 10.02
C ALA A 190 24.57 -11.01 9.77
N GLY A 191 23.90 -12.11 10.13
CA GLY A 191 22.49 -12.30 9.82
C GLY A 191 22.24 -12.78 8.39
N GLN A 192 20.95 -12.93 8.01
CA GLN A 192 20.60 -13.28 6.64
C GLN A 192 20.66 -12.04 5.74
N GLY A 193 21.66 -12.03 4.85
CA GLY A 193 21.78 -11.00 3.83
C GLY A 193 20.63 -11.05 2.81
N LEU A 194 20.55 -9.99 2.02
CA LEU A 194 19.54 -9.83 0.97
C LEU A 194 19.62 -10.93 -0.08
N ARG A 195 18.47 -11.49 -0.44
CA ARG A 195 18.30 -12.39 -1.59
C ARG A 195 17.04 -12.03 -2.37
N THR A 196 17.00 -12.38 -3.65
CA THR A 196 15.84 -12.21 -4.52
C THR A 196 15.01 -13.49 -4.60
N LEU A 197 13.69 -13.36 -4.65
CA LEU A 197 12.74 -14.48 -4.76
C LEU A 197 12.10 -14.58 -6.16
N TYR A 198 12.75 -14.03 -7.20
CA TYR A 198 12.20 -13.93 -8.55
C TYR A 198 11.93 -15.29 -9.23
N GLY A 199 12.56 -16.36 -8.73
CA GLY A 199 12.38 -17.72 -9.27
C GLY A 199 11.21 -18.49 -8.67
N SER A 200 10.68 -18.04 -7.54
CA SER A 200 9.53 -18.65 -6.85
C SER A 200 8.31 -17.76 -6.86
N LEU A 201 8.47 -16.47 -6.56
CA LEU A 201 7.39 -15.49 -6.52
C LEU A 201 7.22 -14.73 -7.85
N GLY A 202 8.12 -14.95 -8.83
CA GLY A 202 8.09 -14.25 -10.10
C GLY A 202 8.61 -12.82 -10.03
N ARG A 203 8.54 -12.16 -11.18
CA ARG A 203 8.74 -10.73 -11.36
C ARG A 203 7.40 -10.07 -11.65
N GLY A 204 7.16 -8.91 -11.07
CA GLY A 204 5.97 -8.09 -11.20
C GLY A 204 6.23 -6.71 -10.64
N GLY A 205 5.36 -5.74 -10.90
CA GLY A 205 5.30 -4.47 -10.18
C GLY A 205 4.55 -4.71 -8.89
N TYR A 206 5.25 -5.29 -7.91
CA TYR A 206 4.60 -5.67 -6.65
C TYR A 206 4.67 -4.55 -5.65
N GLU A 207 3.55 -4.36 -4.98
CA GLU A 207 3.35 -3.44 -3.87
C GLU A 207 3.05 -4.19 -2.57
N GLY A 208 1.82 -4.17 -2.08
CA GLY A 208 1.48 -4.82 -0.82
C GLY A 208 1.90 -6.28 -0.72
N ILE A 209 2.44 -6.68 0.43
CA ILE A 209 2.90 -8.04 0.70
C ILE A 209 2.64 -8.45 2.14
N HIS A 210 1.92 -9.58 2.38
CA HIS A 210 1.52 -10.00 3.72
C HIS A 210 1.57 -11.52 3.90
N PRO A 211 2.24 -12.04 4.95
CA PRO A 211 2.20 -13.45 5.28
C PRO A 211 0.89 -13.82 6.01
N ASP A 212 0.44 -15.05 5.84
CA ASP A 212 -0.56 -15.66 6.71
C ASP A 212 0.08 -16.61 7.76
N ASN A 213 -0.74 -17.14 8.67
CA ASN A 213 -0.25 -18.06 9.72
C ASN A 213 0.07 -19.50 9.23
N TRP A 214 -0.12 -19.78 7.95
CA TRP A 214 0.34 -21.02 7.30
C TRP A 214 1.66 -20.81 6.54
N GLY A 215 2.11 -19.55 6.43
CA GLY A 215 3.29 -19.16 5.70
C GLY A 215 3.04 -18.89 4.23
N ASN A 216 1.79 -18.84 3.79
CA ASN A 216 1.49 -18.32 2.46
C ASN A 216 1.73 -16.81 2.44
N ILE A 217 2.12 -16.28 1.29
CA ILE A 217 2.37 -14.86 1.08
C ILE A 217 1.34 -14.30 0.10
N LEU A 218 0.51 -13.38 0.58
CA LEU A 218 -0.36 -12.55 -0.27
C LEU A 218 0.49 -11.45 -0.89
N ILE A 219 0.31 -11.20 -2.18
CA ILE A 219 1.08 -10.18 -2.93
C ILE A 219 0.11 -9.41 -3.82
N ILE A 220 0.22 -8.11 -3.82
CA ILE A 220 -0.56 -7.19 -4.64
C ILE A 220 0.34 -6.61 -5.72
N GLU A 221 -0.19 -6.45 -6.93
CA GLU A 221 0.56 -5.92 -8.07
C GLU A 221 -0.07 -4.64 -8.56
N ASP A 222 0.72 -3.56 -8.68
CA ASP A 222 0.40 -2.45 -9.57
C ASP A 222 1.24 -2.49 -10.84
N VAL A 223 0.57 -2.68 -11.93
CA VAL A 223 1.12 -2.50 -13.28
C VAL A 223 0.07 -1.76 -14.11
N GLY A 224 0.23 -0.48 -14.25
CA GLY A 224 -0.69 0.37 -14.98
C GLY A 224 -1.03 -0.19 -16.36
N GLY A 225 -2.33 -0.25 -16.69
CA GLY A 225 -2.81 -0.77 -17.97
C GLY A 225 -2.73 0.27 -19.10
N THR A 226 -2.97 -0.20 -20.33
CA THR A 226 -3.08 0.69 -21.49
C THR A 226 -4.19 1.71 -21.28
N THR A 227 -3.85 2.98 -21.38
CA THR A 227 -4.80 4.10 -21.36
C THR A 227 -5.53 4.19 -22.69
N VAL A 228 -6.84 4.18 -22.66
CA VAL A 228 -7.70 4.27 -23.86
C VAL A 228 -8.77 5.34 -23.71
N PRO A 229 -9.12 6.11 -24.77
CA PRO A 229 -10.27 7.00 -24.77
C PRO A 229 -11.55 6.18 -24.54
N ALA A 230 -12.26 6.41 -23.45
CA ALA A 230 -13.37 5.54 -23.03
C ALA A 230 -14.49 6.31 -22.36
N GLY A 231 -14.62 7.46 -22.19
CA GLY A 231 -15.75 8.17 -21.58
C GLY A 231 -16.75 8.71 -22.59
N THR A 232 -17.76 9.35 -22.09
CA THR A 232 -18.76 10.09 -22.87
C THR A 232 -18.38 11.54 -23.10
N VAL A 233 -17.40 12.04 -22.37
CA VAL A 233 -16.86 13.40 -22.47
C VAL A 233 -15.52 13.37 -23.19
N PRO A 234 -15.28 14.25 -24.17
CA PRO A 234 -13.99 14.33 -24.84
C PRO A 234 -12.84 14.58 -23.85
N GLY A 235 -11.81 13.73 -23.89
CA GLY A 235 -10.68 13.79 -22.97
C GLY A 235 -10.79 12.87 -21.77
N GLU A 236 -11.88 12.12 -21.63
CA GLU A 236 -11.94 11.01 -20.68
C GLU A 236 -11.17 9.80 -21.19
N PHE A 237 -10.40 9.21 -20.30
CA PHE A 237 -9.63 8.01 -20.56
C PHE A 237 -9.87 7.01 -19.43
N GLY A 238 -9.79 5.72 -19.75
CA GLY A 238 -9.77 4.65 -18.77
C GLY A 238 -8.52 3.81 -18.93
N ARG A 239 -8.03 3.24 -17.84
CA ARG A 239 -6.98 2.22 -17.89
C ARG A 239 -7.60 0.86 -18.08
N ASN A 240 -7.02 0.07 -18.98
CA ASN A 240 -7.38 -1.33 -19.11
C ASN A 240 -6.90 -2.07 -17.86
N PRO A 241 -7.77 -2.82 -17.13
CA PRO A 241 -7.32 -3.59 -15.98
C PRO A 241 -6.16 -4.50 -16.35
N ASN A 242 -5.05 -4.47 -15.59
CA ASN A 242 -3.79 -5.09 -16.01
C ASN A 242 -2.98 -5.73 -14.87
N SER A 243 -3.39 -5.52 -13.61
CA SER A 243 -2.70 -5.95 -12.41
C SER A 243 -3.44 -7.08 -11.71
N PHE A 244 -2.73 -7.88 -10.92
CA PHE A 244 -3.30 -9.09 -10.34
C PHE A 244 -3.04 -9.18 -8.84
N VAL A 245 -3.88 -9.96 -8.15
CA VAL A 245 -3.70 -10.36 -6.75
C VAL A 245 -3.16 -11.78 -6.73
N TYR A 246 -2.04 -12.00 -6.03
CA TYR A 246 -1.37 -13.29 -5.99
C TYR A 246 -1.32 -13.87 -4.58
N ARG A 247 -1.13 -15.20 -4.52
CA ARG A 247 -0.79 -15.94 -3.31
C ARG A 247 0.36 -16.90 -3.64
N PHE A 248 1.46 -16.80 -2.90
CA PHE A 248 2.50 -17.81 -2.93
C PHE A 248 2.29 -18.82 -1.81
N VAL A 249 2.29 -20.10 -2.15
CA VAL A 249 2.18 -21.23 -1.22
C VAL A 249 3.51 -21.96 -1.21
N PRO A 250 4.36 -21.76 -0.17
CA PRO A 250 5.66 -22.40 -0.10
C PRO A 250 5.54 -23.90 0.18
N ASP A 251 6.48 -24.70 -0.34
CA ASP A 251 6.61 -26.11 0.01
C ASP A 251 7.10 -26.31 1.44
N ASP A 252 7.93 -25.40 1.93
CA ASP A 252 8.37 -25.25 3.31
C ASP A 252 8.17 -23.78 3.72
N PRO A 253 7.29 -23.48 4.70
CA PRO A 253 6.99 -22.10 5.07
C PRO A 253 8.18 -21.33 5.67
N THR A 254 9.29 -22.02 5.97
CA THR A 254 10.54 -21.39 6.41
C THR A 254 11.49 -21.05 5.25
N ASP A 255 11.21 -21.52 4.03
CA ASP A 255 12.00 -21.24 2.83
C ASP A 255 11.12 -20.89 1.62
N LEU A 256 11.10 -19.63 1.24
CA LEU A 256 10.28 -19.09 0.14
C LEU A 256 10.86 -19.35 -1.26
N THR A 257 11.93 -20.13 -1.40
CA THR A 257 12.56 -20.40 -2.71
C THR A 257 11.86 -21.50 -3.52
N GLN A 258 10.97 -22.27 -2.90
CA GLN A 258 10.23 -23.37 -3.52
C GLN A 258 8.75 -23.29 -3.15
N GLY A 259 7.87 -23.55 -4.12
CA GLY A 259 6.43 -23.54 -3.89
C GLY A 259 5.65 -23.19 -5.14
N LYS A 260 4.41 -22.72 -4.94
CA LYS A 260 3.46 -22.40 -6.01
C LYS A 260 3.02 -20.95 -5.94
N LEU A 261 3.21 -20.20 -7.00
CA LEU A 261 2.56 -18.91 -7.18
C LEU A 261 1.19 -19.12 -7.81
N GLN A 262 0.18 -18.55 -7.19
CA GLN A 262 -1.21 -18.59 -7.60
C GLN A 262 -1.71 -17.18 -7.85
N ALA A 263 -2.70 -17.02 -8.73
CA ALA A 263 -3.38 -15.75 -8.96
C ALA A 263 -4.88 -15.88 -8.70
N LEU A 264 -5.52 -14.80 -8.26
CA LEU A 264 -6.95 -14.77 -7.99
C LEU A 264 -7.74 -14.78 -9.29
N GLN A 265 -8.77 -15.62 -9.37
CA GLN A 265 -9.72 -15.67 -10.49
C GLN A 265 -11.14 -15.50 -9.96
N VAL A 266 -11.83 -14.48 -10.46
CA VAL A 266 -13.24 -14.20 -10.18
C VAL A 266 -14.11 -14.78 -11.27
N SER A 267 -15.27 -15.32 -10.91
CA SER A 267 -16.27 -15.80 -11.87
C SER A 267 -17.58 -15.02 -11.74
N ILE A 268 -18.10 -14.52 -12.87
CA ILE A 268 -19.41 -13.87 -12.99
C ILE A 268 -20.30 -14.74 -13.88
N ASP A 269 -21.48 -15.10 -13.41
CA ASP A 269 -22.41 -16.01 -14.11
C ASP A 269 -21.76 -17.34 -14.58
N GLY A 270 -20.81 -17.85 -13.78
CA GLY A 270 -20.09 -19.09 -14.06
C GLY A 270 -18.98 -18.98 -15.12
N HIS A 271 -18.62 -17.77 -15.54
CA HIS A 271 -17.54 -17.49 -16.47
C HIS A 271 -16.42 -16.70 -15.78
N PRO A 272 -15.13 -17.11 -15.97
CA PRO A 272 -14.01 -16.34 -15.44
C PRO A 272 -13.95 -14.94 -16.07
N VAL A 273 -13.71 -13.94 -15.23
CA VAL A 273 -13.32 -12.60 -15.68
C VAL A 273 -11.83 -12.63 -16.00
N VAL A 274 -11.49 -12.45 -17.27
CA VAL A 274 -10.12 -12.59 -17.75
C VAL A 274 -9.62 -11.33 -18.44
N PHE A 275 -8.32 -11.19 -18.56
CA PHE A 275 -7.70 -10.06 -19.24
C PHE A 275 -8.12 -9.98 -20.71
N VAL A 276 -8.61 -8.80 -21.13
CA VAL A 276 -8.95 -8.49 -22.52
C VAL A 276 -8.00 -7.40 -23.03
N PRO A 277 -7.07 -7.73 -23.95
CA PRO A 277 -6.11 -6.74 -24.43
C PRO A 277 -6.78 -5.67 -25.27
N PHE A 278 -6.28 -4.43 -25.16
CA PHE A 278 -6.60 -3.40 -26.14
C PHE A 278 -6.13 -3.82 -27.55
N SER A 279 -7.04 -3.81 -28.51
CA SER A 279 -6.78 -4.23 -29.89
C SER A 279 -7.78 -3.61 -30.87
N MET A 280 -7.61 -3.85 -32.17
CA MET A 280 -8.61 -3.47 -33.17
C MET A 280 -9.96 -4.19 -32.99
N GLU A 281 -9.95 -5.41 -32.44
CA GLU A 281 -11.17 -6.19 -32.14
C GLU A 281 -11.79 -5.73 -30.82
N HIS A 282 -10.96 -5.28 -29.88
CA HIS A 282 -11.36 -4.77 -28.57
C HIS A 282 -10.78 -3.36 -28.36
N PRO A 283 -11.35 -2.31 -29.01
CA PRO A 283 -10.78 -0.96 -29.03
C PRO A 283 -10.86 -0.22 -27.69
N THR A 284 -11.50 -0.76 -26.70
CA THR A 284 -11.51 -0.29 -25.32
C THR A 284 -10.98 -1.32 -24.33
N GLY A 285 -10.41 -2.44 -24.83
CA GLY A 285 -10.06 -3.55 -23.94
C GLY A 285 -11.25 -3.98 -23.08
N ASP A 286 -11.03 -4.06 -21.77
CA ASP A 286 -12.06 -4.39 -20.79
C ASP A 286 -12.62 -3.14 -20.06
N VAL A 287 -12.14 -1.94 -20.37
CA VAL A 287 -12.48 -0.69 -19.65
C VAL A 287 -14.00 -0.45 -19.55
N LEU A 288 -14.74 -0.68 -20.65
CA LEU A 288 -16.18 -0.46 -20.71
C LEU A 288 -17.00 -1.76 -20.60
N SER A 289 -16.40 -2.87 -20.23
CA SER A 289 -17.11 -4.16 -20.16
C SER A 289 -18.17 -4.16 -19.07
N GLU A 290 -19.15 -5.04 -19.25
CA GLU A 290 -20.17 -5.29 -18.23
C GLU A 290 -19.56 -6.00 -17.02
N ASN A 291 -18.56 -6.84 -17.21
CA ASN A 291 -17.87 -7.51 -16.11
C ASN A 291 -17.22 -6.49 -15.16
N GLN A 292 -16.60 -5.43 -15.69
CA GLN A 292 -16.04 -4.37 -14.85
C GLN A 292 -17.12 -3.62 -14.09
N ARG A 293 -18.26 -3.32 -14.70
CA ARG A 293 -19.39 -2.70 -14.02
C ARG A 293 -19.98 -3.58 -12.91
N LEU A 294 -20.11 -4.86 -13.17
CA LEU A 294 -20.62 -5.83 -12.19
C LEU A 294 -19.63 -6.00 -11.03
N LEU A 295 -18.35 -6.18 -11.34
CA LEU A 295 -17.28 -6.30 -10.32
C LEU A 295 -17.21 -5.08 -9.39
N HIS A 296 -17.47 -3.88 -9.93
CA HIS A 296 -17.50 -2.63 -9.17
C HIS A 296 -18.90 -2.24 -8.63
N THR A 297 -19.83 -3.18 -8.55
CA THR A 297 -21.13 -2.95 -7.92
C THR A 297 -21.05 -3.22 -6.43
N VAL A 298 -21.14 -2.18 -5.59
CA VAL A 298 -21.07 -2.28 -4.13
C VAL A 298 -22.08 -3.30 -3.58
N GLY A 299 -21.59 -4.21 -2.76
CA GLY A 299 -22.38 -5.27 -2.12
C GLY A 299 -22.72 -6.45 -3.04
N ALA A 300 -22.39 -6.41 -4.33
CA ALA A 300 -22.43 -7.60 -5.17
C ALA A 300 -21.29 -8.57 -4.74
N SER A 301 -21.56 -9.88 -4.83
CA SER A 301 -20.62 -10.91 -4.39
C SER A 301 -20.44 -11.96 -5.48
N TYR A 302 -19.20 -12.31 -5.78
CA TYR A 302 -18.85 -13.24 -6.85
C TYR A 302 -17.90 -14.32 -6.34
N PRO A 303 -18.04 -15.58 -6.84
CA PRO A 303 -17.12 -16.65 -6.49
C PRO A 303 -15.69 -16.35 -6.92
N VAL A 304 -14.73 -16.72 -6.08
CA VAL A 304 -13.29 -16.67 -6.40
C VAL A 304 -12.63 -18.02 -6.17
N GLN A 305 -11.53 -18.24 -6.89
CA GLN A 305 -10.59 -19.33 -6.64
C GLN A 305 -9.16 -18.89 -6.93
N TRP A 306 -8.20 -19.58 -6.31
CA TRP A 306 -6.79 -19.44 -6.65
C TRP A 306 -6.42 -20.40 -7.77
N ILE A 307 -5.80 -19.88 -8.84
CA ILE A 307 -5.28 -20.69 -9.94
C ILE A 307 -3.75 -20.69 -9.94
N THR A 308 -3.11 -21.86 -10.00
CA THR A 308 -1.65 -21.96 -10.04
C THR A 308 -1.12 -21.44 -11.37
N ILE A 309 -0.24 -20.43 -11.32
CA ILE A 309 0.40 -19.83 -12.49
C ILE A 309 1.87 -20.23 -12.62
N HIS A 310 2.49 -20.67 -11.53
CA HIS A 310 3.85 -21.21 -11.50
C HIS A 310 3.99 -22.24 -10.38
N ASP A 311 4.74 -23.31 -10.63
CA ASP A 311 5.10 -24.34 -9.66
C ASP A 311 6.59 -24.64 -9.81
N THR A 312 7.40 -24.31 -8.82
CA THR A 312 8.87 -24.47 -8.91
C THR A 312 9.30 -25.92 -9.16
N ALA A 313 8.50 -26.91 -8.71
CA ALA A 313 8.77 -28.32 -8.97
C ALA A 313 8.55 -28.72 -10.45
N VAL A 314 7.74 -27.98 -11.18
CA VAL A 314 7.39 -28.25 -12.58
C VAL A 314 8.09 -27.30 -13.54
N ASP A 315 8.04 -26.01 -13.23
CA ASP A 315 8.52 -24.91 -14.09
C ASP A 315 9.97 -24.51 -13.81
N GLY A 316 10.54 -24.98 -12.68
CA GLY A 316 11.88 -24.61 -12.21
C GLY A 316 11.91 -23.28 -11.43
N THR A 317 13.12 -22.83 -11.12
CA THR A 317 13.37 -21.66 -10.24
C THR A 317 14.04 -20.50 -10.98
N MET A 318 13.92 -20.45 -12.30
CA MET A 318 14.36 -19.27 -13.05
C MET A 318 13.33 -18.14 -12.91
N ALA A 319 13.80 -16.90 -12.86
CA ALA A 319 12.94 -15.73 -12.86
C ALA A 319 11.97 -15.75 -14.05
N PHE A 320 10.73 -15.37 -13.81
CA PHE A 320 9.65 -15.35 -14.80
C PHE A 320 8.74 -14.13 -14.60
N ASP A 321 8.05 -13.71 -15.64
CA ASP A 321 7.06 -12.63 -15.61
C ASP A 321 5.72 -13.21 -15.10
N ALA A 322 5.34 -12.85 -13.88
CA ALA A 322 4.13 -13.32 -13.23
C ALA A 322 2.87 -12.73 -13.88
N ASN A 323 2.91 -11.46 -14.26
CA ASN A 323 1.81 -10.77 -14.93
C ASN A 323 1.46 -11.44 -16.27
N ALA A 324 2.48 -11.71 -17.10
CA ALA A 324 2.27 -12.41 -18.35
C ALA A 324 1.68 -13.82 -18.15
N ARG A 325 2.12 -14.56 -17.12
CA ARG A 325 1.56 -15.89 -16.79
C ARG A 325 0.13 -15.81 -16.27
N ALA A 326 -0.17 -14.85 -15.42
CA ALA A 326 -1.53 -14.60 -14.89
C ALA A 326 -2.51 -14.35 -16.04
N LYS A 327 -2.16 -13.48 -16.99
CA LYS A 327 -2.94 -13.24 -18.22
C LYS A 327 -3.14 -14.50 -19.05
N LEU A 328 -2.07 -15.24 -19.28
CA LEU A 328 -2.11 -16.46 -20.11
C LEU A 328 -3.00 -17.54 -19.51
N LEU A 329 -3.03 -17.66 -18.18
CA LEU A 329 -3.75 -18.70 -17.47
C LEU A 329 -5.15 -18.27 -17.01
N GLY A 330 -5.55 -17.02 -17.29
CA GLY A 330 -6.92 -16.54 -17.10
C GLY A 330 -7.21 -16.06 -15.68
N ALA A 331 -6.23 -15.49 -14.99
CA ALA A 331 -6.46 -14.75 -13.76
C ALA A 331 -7.29 -13.48 -14.01
N THR A 332 -7.93 -12.96 -12.98
CA THR A 332 -8.74 -11.74 -13.09
C THR A 332 -7.88 -10.51 -12.90
N PRO A 333 -7.85 -9.59 -13.89
CA PRO A 333 -7.15 -8.34 -13.77
C PRO A 333 -7.99 -7.29 -13.03
N PHE A 334 -7.31 -6.46 -12.24
CA PHE A 334 -7.85 -5.29 -11.54
C PHE A 334 -7.19 -4.00 -12.05
N LYS A 335 -7.72 -2.83 -11.62
CA LYS A 335 -7.22 -1.51 -11.98
C LYS A 335 -6.30 -0.99 -10.88
N ARG A 336 -5.00 -1.22 -11.01
CA ARG A 336 -4.01 -0.77 -10.05
C ARG A 336 -4.41 -1.15 -8.60
N PRO A 337 -4.39 -2.44 -8.21
CA PRO A 337 -4.37 -2.81 -6.82
C PRO A 337 -3.03 -2.40 -6.22
N GLU A 338 -3.06 -1.74 -5.08
CA GLU A 338 -1.86 -1.24 -4.43
C GLU A 338 -1.53 -2.13 -3.21
N ASN A 339 -2.39 -2.10 -2.23
CA ASN A 339 -2.09 -2.77 -0.99
C ASN A 339 -3.23 -3.69 -0.52
N ALA A 340 -2.94 -4.50 0.49
CA ALA A 340 -3.90 -5.40 1.12
C ALA A 340 -3.68 -5.49 2.62
N GLN A 341 -4.69 -6.01 3.34
CA GLN A 341 -4.53 -6.36 4.75
C GLN A 341 -5.52 -7.46 5.14
N PHE A 342 -5.06 -8.43 5.92
CA PHE A 342 -5.95 -9.41 6.53
C PHE A 342 -6.79 -8.75 7.62
N GLN A 343 -8.08 -9.11 7.68
CA GLN A 343 -8.94 -8.65 8.76
C GLN A 343 -8.50 -9.27 10.09
N PRO A 344 -8.35 -8.48 11.17
CA PRO A 344 -8.06 -9.00 12.49
C PRO A 344 -9.08 -10.07 12.92
N ASP A 345 -8.63 -11.08 13.67
CA ASP A 345 -9.44 -12.21 14.18
C ASP A 345 -10.18 -13.04 13.10
N SER A 346 -9.95 -12.79 11.81
CA SER A 346 -10.53 -13.58 10.71
C SER A 346 -9.86 -14.95 10.54
N ASN A 347 -8.81 -15.25 11.27
CA ASN A 347 -7.94 -16.41 11.03
C ASN A 347 -7.46 -16.48 9.58
N PHE A 348 -7.15 -15.33 8.97
CA PHE A 348 -6.69 -15.18 7.58
C PHE A 348 -7.67 -15.69 6.51
N GLN A 349 -8.96 -15.76 6.87
CA GLN A 349 -10.01 -16.12 5.92
C GLN A 349 -10.60 -14.90 5.21
N THR A 350 -10.39 -13.71 5.75
CA THR A 350 -10.83 -12.46 5.15
C THR A 350 -9.65 -11.53 4.96
N PHE A 351 -9.50 -10.99 3.77
CA PHE A 351 -8.58 -9.90 3.49
C PHE A 351 -9.24 -8.83 2.63
N PHE A 352 -8.70 -7.64 2.71
CA PHE A 352 -9.10 -6.52 1.89
C PHE A 352 -7.92 -6.11 1.02
N PHE A 353 -8.22 -5.60 -0.17
CA PHE A 353 -7.24 -4.89 -1.00
C PHE A 353 -7.92 -3.71 -1.67
N ASP A 354 -7.18 -2.64 -1.83
CA ASP A 354 -7.63 -1.44 -2.49
C ASP A 354 -7.18 -1.39 -3.95
N ILE A 355 -7.73 -0.45 -4.68
CA ILE A 355 -7.36 -0.12 -6.04
C ILE A 355 -7.35 1.39 -6.21
N THR A 356 -6.33 1.92 -6.87
CA THR A 356 -6.21 3.34 -7.21
C THR A 356 -7.09 3.73 -8.39
N GLY A 357 -7.30 2.83 -9.33
CA GLY A 357 -8.21 3.06 -10.46
C GLY A 357 -7.55 3.73 -11.67
N ASP A 358 -8.12 4.87 -12.12
CA ASP A 358 -7.71 5.59 -13.34
C ASP A 358 -7.15 6.99 -13.02
N THR A 359 -6.32 7.13 -11.98
CA THR A 359 -5.96 8.41 -11.36
C THR A 359 -5.24 9.41 -12.26
N ASP A 360 -4.35 8.99 -13.11
CA ASP A 360 -3.62 9.88 -14.04
C ASP A 360 -4.47 10.32 -15.25
N ASN A 361 -5.67 9.84 -15.34
CA ASN A 361 -6.53 10.13 -16.47
C ASN A 361 -7.75 10.87 -15.97
N ARG A 362 -8.10 11.98 -16.54
CA ARG A 362 -9.31 12.73 -16.20
C ARG A 362 -10.54 11.83 -16.27
N ALA A 363 -10.75 11.06 -15.24
CA ALA A 363 -11.94 10.26 -15.07
C ALA A 363 -13.11 11.22 -14.84
N GLY A 364 -14.10 11.17 -15.70
CA GLY A 364 -15.25 12.08 -15.58
C GLY A 364 -16.10 11.72 -14.38
N ILE A 365 -16.44 12.71 -13.56
CA ILE A 365 -17.21 12.56 -12.32
C ILE A 365 -18.56 11.84 -12.55
N GLN A 366 -19.11 11.89 -13.75
CA GLN A 366 -20.39 11.28 -14.10
C GLN A 366 -20.29 10.32 -15.27
N SER A 367 -19.09 9.86 -15.60
CA SER A 367 -18.91 8.97 -16.74
C SER A 367 -19.22 7.53 -16.40
N VAL A 368 -19.39 6.73 -17.43
CA VAL A 368 -19.48 5.28 -17.33
C VAL A 368 -18.24 4.64 -16.71
N LEU A 369 -17.13 5.39 -16.59
CA LEU A 369 -15.90 4.96 -15.97
C LEU A 369 -16.02 4.95 -14.44
N ALA A 370 -16.71 5.93 -13.84
CA ALA A 370 -16.91 6.00 -12.39
C ALA A 370 -17.54 4.70 -11.83
N GLU A 371 -18.58 4.18 -12.50
CA GLU A 371 -19.24 2.92 -12.11
C GLU A 371 -18.38 1.66 -12.40
N ARG A 372 -17.16 1.81 -12.89
CA ARG A 372 -16.19 0.78 -13.24
C ARG A 372 -14.84 0.97 -12.54
N GLY A 373 -14.87 1.63 -11.37
CA GLY A 373 -13.69 1.80 -10.53
C GLY A 373 -12.69 2.85 -11.00
N ALA A 374 -13.13 3.87 -11.75
CA ALA A 374 -12.21 4.94 -12.19
C ALA A 374 -11.62 5.75 -11.03
N TRP A 375 -12.39 5.91 -9.94
CA TRP A 375 -11.97 6.60 -8.72
C TRP A 375 -11.28 5.70 -7.69
N GLY A 376 -11.07 4.42 -8.03
CA GLY A 376 -10.58 3.43 -7.07
C GLY A 376 -11.69 2.71 -6.30
N GLY A 377 -11.31 1.94 -5.32
CA GLY A 377 -12.23 1.19 -4.48
C GLY A 377 -11.55 0.26 -3.49
N LEU A 378 -12.34 -0.33 -2.60
CA LEU A 378 -11.89 -1.32 -1.63
C LEU A 378 -12.65 -2.62 -1.85
N PHE A 379 -11.93 -3.69 -2.12
CA PHE A 379 -12.44 -5.04 -2.23
C PHE A 379 -12.26 -5.81 -0.93
N ARG A 380 -13.20 -6.71 -0.66
CA ARG A 380 -13.14 -7.72 0.40
C ARG A 380 -13.18 -9.10 -0.22
N VAL A 381 -12.30 -9.98 0.21
CA VAL A 381 -12.29 -11.39 -0.16
C VAL A 381 -12.51 -12.24 1.08
N ASP A 382 -13.57 -13.03 1.07
CA ASP A 382 -13.89 -14.00 2.12
C ASP A 382 -13.57 -15.41 1.59
N LEU A 383 -12.54 -16.02 2.12
CA LEU A 383 -12.12 -17.38 1.75
C LEU A 383 -12.84 -18.42 2.60
N ASP A 384 -13.03 -19.59 2.06
CA ASP A 384 -13.51 -20.75 2.80
C ASP A 384 -12.44 -21.30 3.78
N ALA A 385 -12.77 -22.33 4.54
CA ALA A 385 -11.87 -22.90 5.52
C ALA A 385 -10.62 -23.55 4.89
N SER A 386 -10.64 -23.92 3.62
CA SER A 386 -9.48 -24.41 2.88
C SER A 386 -8.58 -23.28 2.40
N ARG A 387 -9.11 -22.06 2.35
CA ARG A 387 -8.53 -20.86 1.75
C ARG A 387 -8.25 -20.98 0.23
N ASP A 388 -8.85 -21.97 -0.46
CA ASP A 388 -8.62 -22.17 -1.90
C ASP A 388 -9.70 -21.52 -2.77
N THR A 389 -10.90 -21.36 -2.22
CA THR A 389 -12.05 -20.73 -2.84
C THR A 389 -12.72 -19.76 -1.87
N GLY A 390 -13.64 -18.96 -2.38
CA GLY A 390 -14.36 -17.99 -1.56
C GLY A 390 -15.22 -17.06 -2.38
N HIS A 391 -15.39 -15.85 -1.90
CA HIS A 391 -16.16 -14.81 -2.58
C HIS A 391 -15.43 -13.47 -2.47
N ILE A 392 -15.57 -12.65 -3.52
CA ILE A 392 -15.12 -11.26 -3.54
C ILE A 392 -16.34 -10.33 -3.60
N SER A 393 -16.23 -9.20 -2.92
CA SER A 393 -17.22 -8.12 -3.00
C SER A 393 -16.53 -6.77 -2.94
N LEU A 394 -17.06 -5.77 -3.66
CA LEU A 394 -16.66 -4.38 -3.49
C LEU A 394 -17.39 -3.79 -2.28
N VAL A 395 -16.67 -3.24 -1.31
CA VAL A 395 -17.23 -2.66 -0.09
C VAL A 395 -17.18 -1.13 -0.07
N VAL A 396 -16.25 -0.53 -0.82
CA VAL A 396 -16.20 0.91 -1.09
C VAL A 396 -15.96 1.10 -2.58
N LEU A 397 -16.76 1.93 -3.22
CA LEU A 397 -16.48 2.46 -4.56
C LEU A 397 -16.03 3.91 -4.41
N GLY A 398 -14.89 4.23 -4.97
CA GLY A 398 -14.34 5.58 -4.95
C GLY A 398 -15.25 6.59 -5.66
N ASP A 399 -15.15 7.83 -5.25
CA ASP A 399 -15.85 8.97 -5.80
C ASP A 399 -14.97 10.24 -5.78
N ALA A 400 -15.52 11.39 -6.14
CA ALA A 400 -14.77 12.65 -6.19
C ALA A 400 -14.27 13.15 -4.81
N ASP A 401 -14.79 12.63 -3.72
CA ASP A 401 -14.34 12.95 -2.37
C ASP A 401 -13.36 11.91 -1.79
N HIS A 402 -13.47 10.67 -2.27
CA HIS A 402 -12.74 9.50 -1.79
C HIS A 402 -12.16 8.77 -3.01
N ALA A 403 -10.93 9.04 -3.38
CA ALA A 403 -10.40 8.57 -4.64
C ALA A 403 -8.96 8.08 -4.51
N ALA A 404 -8.59 7.19 -5.42
CA ALA A 404 -7.21 6.75 -5.56
C ALA A 404 -6.67 6.13 -4.27
N PHE A 405 -7.32 5.06 -3.80
CA PHE A 405 -6.86 4.37 -2.60
C PHE A 405 -5.56 3.62 -2.88
N ASP A 406 -4.65 3.75 -1.94
CA ASP A 406 -3.29 3.26 -2.06
C ASP A 406 -2.93 2.32 -0.88
N ASN A 407 -2.60 2.82 0.30
CA ASN A 407 -2.27 1.95 1.42
C ASN A 407 -3.47 1.67 2.34
N ILE A 408 -3.47 0.50 2.96
CA ILE A 408 -4.50 0.06 3.91
C ILE A 408 -3.90 -0.48 5.20
N THR A 409 -4.44 -0.08 6.34
CA THR A 409 -4.21 -0.78 7.61
C THR A 409 -5.48 -0.85 8.43
N PHE A 410 -5.64 -1.89 9.25
CA PHE A 410 -6.71 -1.92 10.23
C PHE A 410 -6.35 -1.06 11.42
N ALA A 411 -7.30 -0.24 11.87
CA ALA A 411 -7.26 0.38 13.17
C ALA A 411 -7.48 -0.69 14.26
N ASP A 412 -7.50 -0.28 15.51
CA ASP A 412 -7.69 -1.20 16.64
C ASP A 412 -9.08 -1.85 16.71
N ALA A 413 -10.07 -1.30 16.01
CA ALA A 413 -11.41 -1.86 15.92
C ALA A 413 -11.49 -2.93 14.82
N GLU A 414 -12.27 -3.98 15.05
CA GLU A 414 -12.43 -5.11 14.14
C GLU A 414 -12.94 -4.73 12.73
N ASP A 415 -13.63 -3.61 12.62
CA ASP A 415 -14.33 -3.16 11.42
C ASP A 415 -13.86 -1.79 10.91
N THR A 416 -12.83 -1.19 11.50
CA THR A 416 -12.30 0.10 11.06
C THR A 416 -10.99 -0.07 10.31
N VAL A 417 -10.96 0.42 9.06
CA VAL A 417 -9.76 0.50 8.23
C VAL A 417 -9.35 1.95 8.02
N LEU A 418 -8.07 2.19 7.96
CA LEU A 418 -7.48 3.42 7.46
C LEU A 418 -7.03 3.19 6.01
N LEU A 419 -7.30 4.15 5.14
CA LEU A 419 -6.93 4.16 3.73
C LEU A 419 -6.25 5.47 3.40
N THR A 420 -5.14 5.42 2.69
CA THR A 420 -4.50 6.59 2.08
C THR A 420 -5.06 6.85 0.68
N GLU A 421 -4.78 8.03 0.14
CA GLU A 421 -5.06 8.43 -1.24
C GLU A 421 -3.75 8.74 -1.96
N ASP A 422 -3.59 8.26 -3.19
CA ASP A 422 -2.60 8.69 -4.19
C ASP A 422 -3.32 9.26 -5.40
N ARG A 423 -3.62 10.55 -5.39
CA ARG A 423 -4.38 11.19 -6.46
C ARG A 423 -3.55 11.62 -7.65
N GLY A 424 -2.29 11.86 -7.46
CA GLY A 424 -1.42 12.47 -8.43
C GLY A 424 -1.87 13.86 -8.90
N ASP A 425 -0.97 14.64 -9.47
CA ASP A 425 -1.18 16.04 -9.87
C ASP A 425 -2.42 16.26 -10.75
N THR A 426 -2.70 15.33 -11.69
CA THR A 426 -3.84 15.48 -12.60
C THR A 426 -5.17 15.43 -11.86
N LEU A 427 -5.30 14.58 -10.87
CA LEU A 427 -6.52 14.41 -10.10
C LEU A 427 -6.64 15.49 -9.02
N HIS A 428 -5.53 15.92 -8.42
CA HIS A 428 -5.47 17.09 -7.55
C HIS A 428 -6.06 18.32 -8.25
N ASP A 429 -5.59 18.65 -9.45
CA ASP A 429 -6.09 19.76 -10.27
C ASP A 429 -7.57 19.60 -10.61
N GLN A 430 -7.98 18.39 -11.01
CA GLN A 430 -9.36 18.12 -11.42
C GLN A 430 -10.35 18.30 -10.27
N LEU A 431 -10.00 17.90 -9.06
CA LEU A 431 -10.85 17.91 -7.89
C LEU A 431 -10.65 19.13 -7.00
N ASN A 432 -9.56 19.88 -7.19
CA ASN A 432 -9.09 20.96 -6.30
C ASN A 432 -8.95 20.48 -4.85
N LYS A 433 -8.32 19.30 -4.65
CA LYS A 433 -8.10 18.66 -3.35
C LYS A 433 -6.74 18.02 -3.30
N LEU A 434 -6.08 18.10 -2.15
CA LEU A 434 -4.92 17.30 -1.79
C LEU A 434 -5.38 15.98 -1.17
N ASP A 435 -4.44 15.08 -0.97
CA ASP A 435 -4.70 13.75 -0.47
C ASP A 435 -5.09 13.69 1.00
N SER A 436 -5.63 12.57 1.40
CA SER A 436 -6.15 12.34 2.74
C SER A 436 -5.82 10.93 3.21
N ILE A 437 -5.84 10.76 4.53
CA ILE A 437 -6.04 9.46 5.15
C ILE A 437 -7.47 9.40 5.66
N TRP A 438 -8.19 8.37 5.26
CA TRP A 438 -9.57 8.13 5.61
C TRP A 438 -9.70 7.03 6.65
N ALA A 439 -10.61 7.19 7.59
CA ALA A 439 -11.04 6.14 8.50
C ALA A 439 -12.45 5.67 8.10
N TYR A 440 -12.55 4.41 7.69
CA TYR A 440 -13.80 3.75 7.32
C TYR A 440 -14.19 2.73 8.37
N ARG A 441 -15.36 2.88 8.97
CA ARG A 441 -15.99 1.80 9.70
C ARG A 441 -16.88 1.00 8.76
N LEU A 442 -16.44 -0.20 8.45
CA LEU A 442 -17.09 -1.09 7.52
C LEU A 442 -18.33 -1.74 8.14
N LYS A 443 -19.36 -1.99 7.35
CA LYS A 443 -20.59 -2.69 7.75
C LYS A 443 -20.75 -3.94 6.89
N ASP A 444 -20.26 -5.05 7.38
CA ASP A 444 -20.22 -6.33 6.67
C ASP A 444 -21.55 -6.76 6.05
N SER A 445 -22.66 -6.51 6.74
CA SER A 445 -23.98 -6.90 6.28
C SER A 445 -24.61 -5.95 5.26
N ASP A 446 -24.09 -4.73 5.15
CA ASP A 446 -24.63 -3.69 4.26
C ASP A 446 -23.61 -2.57 4.04
N PRO A 447 -22.73 -2.70 3.02
CA PRO A 447 -21.71 -1.69 2.73
C PRO A 447 -22.26 -0.28 2.49
N SER A 448 -23.54 -0.13 2.10
CA SER A 448 -24.16 1.18 1.96
C SER A 448 -24.31 1.94 3.28
N LYS A 449 -24.04 1.28 4.40
CA LYS A 449 -24.03 1.84 5.76
C LYS A 449 -22.64 2.02 6.33
N ASN A 450 -21.59 1.86 5.53
CA ASN A 450 -20.25 2.25 5.95
C ASN A 450 -20.24 3.69 6.45
N VAL A 451 -19.47 3.93 7.50
CA VAL A 451 -19.29 5.27 8.04
C VAL A 451 -17.86 5.68 7.78
N VAL A 452 -17.67 6.91 7.33
CA VAL A 452 -16.35 7.42 6.95
C VAL A 452 -16.09 8.78 7.60
N SER A 453 -14.86 8.96 8.05
CA SER A 453 -14.35 10.26 8.52
C SER A 453 -12.97 10.50 7.94
N ARG A 454 -12.66 11.75 7.55
CA ARG A 454 -11.29 12.11 7.14
C ARG A 454 -10.43 12.23 8.39
N PHE A 455 -9.54 11.26 8.57
CA PHE A 455 -8.62 11.18 9.70
C PHE A 455 -7.54 12.27 9.62
N LEU A 456 -6.99 12.45 8.41
CA LEU A 456 -5.98 13.43 8.10
C LEU A 456 -6.22 14.01 6.70
N ALA A 457 -6.01 15.32 6.55
CA ALA A 457 -5.87 15.99 5.27
C ALA A 457 -4.42 16.45 5.10
N LEU A 458 -3.72 15.99 4.07
CA LEU A 458 -2.38 16.46 3.77
C LEU A 458 -2.39 17.96 3.42
N GLY A 459 -1.34 18.63 3.90
CA GLY A 459 -0.89 19.91 3.37
C GLY A 459 0.14 19.70 2.28
N GLN A 460 0.79 20.78 1.89
CA GLN A 460 1.98 20.74 1.05
C GLN A 460 3.20 21.14 1.85
N ASP A 461 4.24 20.34 1.84
CA ASP A 461 5.51 20.74 2.43
C ASP A 461 6.25 21.77 1.55
N ILE A 462 7.37 22.28 2.01
CA ILE A 462 8.09 23.37 1.32
C ILE A 462 8.58 22.96 -0.07
N VAL A 463 8.77 21.68 -0.31
CA VAL A 463 9.26 21.15 -1.58
C VAL A 463 8.10 20.98 -2.55
N ALA A 464 7.02 20.36 -2.11
CA ALA A 464 5.83 20.16 -2.91
C ALA A 464 5.10 21.47 -3.24
N ALA A 465 5.34 22.55 -2.50
CA ALA A 465 4.83 23.89 -2.83
C ALA A 465 5.50 24.55 -4.06
N VAL A 466 6.42 23.86 -4.75
CA VAL A 466 7.00 24.32 -6.01
C VAL A 466 6.05 23.95 -7.15
N PRO A 467 5.68 24.90 -8.05
CA PRO A 467 4.78 24.59 -9.16
C PRO A 467 5.24 23.42 -10.01
N GLY A 468 4.36 22.45 -10.25
CA GLY A 468 4.63 21.21 -10.96
C GLY A 468 5.34 20.14 -10.12
N GLN A 469 5.29 20.27 -8.79
CA GLN A 469 5.74 19.29 -7.80
C GLN A 469 4.73 19.25 -6.64
N GLU A 470 3.46 19.33 -6.96
CA GLU A 470 2.36 19.42 -6.00
C GLU A 470 1.97 18.07 -5.41
N ASP A 471 2.60 17.01 -5.87
CA ASP A 471 2.26 15.63 -5.56
C ASP A 471 2.83 15.20 -4.21
N ASN A 472 2.15 15.58 -3.14
CA ASN A 472 2.51 15.21 -1.79
C ASN A 472 1.53 14.13 -1.33
N GLU A 473 2.03 12.92 -1.10
CA GLU A 473 1.27 11.70 -0.91
C GLU A 473 1.45 11.10 0.49
N PRO A 474 0.36 10.65 1.17
CA PRO A 474 0.47 9.88 2.41
C PRO A 474 0.59 8.40 2.08
N THR A 475 1.75 7.83 2.33
CA THR A 475 2.04 6.42 2.08
C THR A 475 2.65 5.74 3.31
N GLY A 476 3.01 4.46 3.21
CA GLY A 476 3.63 3.73 4.30
C GLY A 476 2.74 3.60 5.54
N LEU A 477 1.42 3.58 5.35
CA LEU A 477 0.46 3.55 6.43
C LEU A 477 0.49 2.22 7.18
N HIS A 478 1.01 2.23 8.39
CA HIS A 478 1.22 1.00 9.16
C HIS A 478 0.79 1.14 10.62
N MET A 479 -0.13 0.28 11.06
CA MET A 479 -0.48 0.14 12.46
C MET A 479 -0.02 -1.22 13.00
N SER A 480 0.82 -1.23 14.03
CA SER A 480 1.38 -2.44 14.60
C SER A 480 1.78 -2.26 16.06
N GLU A 481 1.77 -3.33 16.84
CA GLU A 481 2.39 -3.39 18.16
C GLU A 481 3.83 -3.92 18.12
N GLY A 482 4.39 -4.15 16.94
CA GLY A 482 5.77 -4.61 16.76
C GLY A 482 6.03 -6.05 17.17
N ASP A 483 4.99 -6.87 17.38
CA ASP A 483 5.12 -8.27 17.80
C ASP A 483 5.69 -9.12 16.66
N ALA A 484 6.93 -9.57 16.79
CA ALA A 484 7.65 -10.35 15.78
C ALA A 484 7.27 -11.84 15.76
N THR A 485 6.24 -12.27 16.49
CA THR A 485 5.76 -13.64 16.53
C THR A 485 4.60 -13.88 15.55
N ILE A 486 4.21 -15.15 15.37
CA ILE A 486 3.05 -15.50 14.53
C ILE A 486 1.77 -14.88 15.11
N GLU A 487 1.66 -14.79 16.43
CA GLU A 487 0.53 -14.17 17.11
C GLU A 487 0.47 -12.65 16.87
N GLY A 488 1.56 -12.04 16.42
CA GLY A 488 1.62 -10.64 16.00
C GLY A 488 1.08 -10.36 14.60
N LEU A 489 0.89 -11.38 13.78
CA LEU A 489 0.34 -11.20 12.44
C LEU A 489 -1.12 -10.73 12.50
N ILE A 490 -1.44 -9.70 11.74
CA ILE A 490 -2.82 -9.26 11.52
C ILE A 490 -3.57 -10.41 10.85
N GLY A 491 -4.79 -10.69 11.32
CA GLY A 491 -5.55 -11.89 10.96
C GLY A 491 -5.67 -12.87 12.12
N THR A 492 -4.71 -12.89 13.06
CA THR A 492 -4.79 -13.72 14.29
C THR A 492 -5.51 -13.00 15.42
N LYS A 493 -5.32 -11.72 15.56
CA LYS A 493 -5.86 -10.90 16.68
C LYS A 493 -5.97 -9.43 16.34
N VAL A 494 -6.74 -8.72 17.16
CA VAL A 494 -6.73 -7.25 17.20
C VAL A 494 -5.52 -6.78 18.01
N PHE A 495 -4.94 -5.64 17.63
CA PHE A 495 -3.84 -5.02 18.37
C PHE A 495 -4.22 -4.68 19.80
N LYS A 496 -3.22 -4.71 20.68
CA LYS A 496 -3.33 -4.13 22.02
C LYS A 496 -3.12 -2.63 21.93
N LYS A 497 -4.15 -1.84 22.16
CA LYS A 497 -4.17 -0.40 22.03
C LYS A 497 -3.05 0.34 22.75
N ASP A 498 -2.73 -0.10 23.97
CA ASP A 498 -1.66 0.46 24.81
C ASP A 498 -0.24 0.21 24.23
N ARG A 499 -0.14 -0.49 23.11
CA ARG A 499 1.12 -0.84 22.45
C ARG A 499 1.13 -0.54 20.97
N ALA A 500 -0.03 -0.41 20.34
CA ALA A 500 -0.14 -0.12 18.92
C ALA A 500 0.44 1.26 18.61
N ARG A 501 1.17 1.34 17.51
CA ARG A 501 1.76 2.57 16.96
C ARG A 501 1.28 2.71 15.53
N LEU A 502 0.98 3.93 15.13
CA LEU A 502 0.54 4.27 13.78
C LEU A 502 1.58 5.14 13.11
N PHE A 503 2.06 4.69 11.96
CA PHE A 503 3.05 5.39 11.15
C PHE A 503 2.49 5.72 9.77
N PHE A 504 2.99 6.79 9.17
CA PHE A 504 2.84 7.07 7.75
C PHE A 504 3.99 7.94 7.27
N THR A 505 4.25 7.92 5.97
CA THR A 505 5.22 8.78 5.30
C THR A 505 4.47 9.80 4.44
N GLN A 506 4.95 11.02 4.36
CA GLN A 506 4.53 12.03 3.39
C GLN A 506 5.64 12.13 2.35
N GLN A 507 5.45 11.45 1.21
CA GLN A 507 6.46 11.38 0.15
C GLN A 507 6.27 12.48 -0.91
N HIS A 508 7.11 12.46 -1.94
CA HIS A 508 7.21 13.45 -3.04
C HIS A 508 7.63 14.87 -2.62
N GLY A 509 8.02 15.08 -1.37
CA GLY A 509 8.46 16.37 -0.86
C GLY A 509 9.71 16.27 -0.01
N GLU A 510 9.59 16.67 1.26
CA GLU A 510 10.64 16.54 2.28
C GLU A 510 10.81 15.08 2.76
N ASN A 511 9.96 14.16 2.32
CA ASN A 511 9.94 12.76 2.72
C ASN A 511 9.88 12.59 4.25
N ASN A 512 8.85 13.18 4.85
CA ASN A 512 8.66 13.19 6.28
C ASN A 512 8.00 11.90 6.76
N LEU A 513 8.62 11.22 7.71
CA LEU A 513 8.07 10.05 8.39
C LEU A 513 7.45 10.48 9.73
N TYR A 514 6.20 10.13 9.94
CA TYR A 514 5.44 10.49 11.14
C TYR A 514 4.98 9.27 11.94
N GLU A 515 4.88 9.46 13.25
CA GLU A 515 4.06 8.63 14.13
C GLU A 515 2.87 9.47 14.60
N VAL A 516 1.67 8.88 14.63
CA VAL A 516 0.46 9.56 15.08
C VAL A 516 0.04 9.04 16.44
N PHE A 517 -0.24 9.97 17.34
CA PHE A 517 -0.63 9.68 18.73
C PHE A 517 -2.03 10.20 19.02
N PRO A 518 -2.84 9.49 19.84
CA PRO A 518 -4.03 10.08 20.43
C PRO A 518 -3.63 11.19 21.41
N LEU A 519 -4.45 12.23 21.49
CA LEU A 519 -4.36 13.22 22.58
C LEU A 519 -4.94 12.59 23.85
N ASP A 520 -4.14 12.56 24.95
CA ASP A 520 -4.58 12.09 26.28
C ASP A 520 -5.71 12.96 26.89
#